data_d0197fb45edbe88ab5b3c822ff0e10e1
#
_entry.id   d0197fb45edbe88ab5b3c822ff0e10e1
#
_cell.length_a   1.000
_cell.length_b   1.000
_cell.length_c   1.000
_cell.angle_alpha   90.00
_cell.angle_beta   90.00
_cell.angle_gamma   90.00
#
_symmetry.space_group_name_H-M   'P 1'
#
loop_
_entity.id
_entity.type
_entity.pdbx_description
1 polymer ?
#
loop_
_entity_poly.entity_id
_entity_poly.type
_entity_poly.pdbx_seq_one_letter_code
_entity_poly.pdbx_strand_id
1 'polypeptide(L)'
;LEKHRNQLKKIFELPENEQLTDPERAELMASVIRRGRQKRHRSLYMMLTAACVLLIGSLFIFYPRADDTSFDLSKVAEFNQKRFESTDQIQIVKSKIFISPITNDSGLLSGDVSYAADSMLDLSDESAASYTTIYVPNGHRQEVTLTDGTRVWLNAGSYLTMDKNMKGKERRVYLNGEAYFDVTHTGKPFFVQMKAHTVEVVGTSFNINSYERDQQTTVELITGKVLFHSNSKGFEEIAMSPGQRIAAYENPGRVVIDKSGVAQDILWTKKQISLNKIRLQDLFRKIERLYNVSIDADPALDNIDLSYSGRLDLREDVVAVLKNIYELRDYQIILKEKEVTIRKPKSTK
;
A
#
# COMPACT_ATOMS: atom_id res chain seq x y z
N LEU A 1 20.47 58.35 10.19
CA LEU A 1 21.44 59.15 11.03
C LEU A 1 21.69 60.52 10.41
N GLU A 2 21.99 60.63 9.13
CA GLU A 2 22.26 61.90 8.44
C GLU A 2 21.06 62.85 8.46
N LYS A 3 19.86 62.38 8.22
CA LYS A 3 18.61 63.16 8.24
C LYS A 3 18.30 63.75 9.63
N HIS A 4 18.71 63.06 10.71
CA HIS A 4 18.56 63.55 12.09
C HIS A 4 19.68 64.54 12.48
N ARG A 5 20.90 64.32 11.97
CA ARG A 5 22.02 65.24 12.15
C ARG A 5 21.76 66.58 11.48
N ASN A 6 21.15 66.54 10.28
CA ASN A 6 20.77 67.77 9.56
C ASN A 6 19.59 68.52 10.23
N GLN A 7 18.68 67.80 10.90
CA GLN A 7 17.59 68.43 11.68
C GLN A 7 18.15 69.10 12.97
N LEU A 8 19.10 68.43 13.65
CA LEU A 8 19.74 69.03 14.82
C LEU A 8 20.62 70.24 14.43
N LYS A 9 21.37 70.23 13.30
CA LYS A 9 22.09 71.40 12.78
C LYS A 9 21.19 72.58 12.55
N LYS A 10 19.99 72.41 11.95
CA LYS A 10 19.01 73.49 11.75
C LYS A 10 18.57 74.15 13.06
N ILE A 11 18.52 73.44 14.17
CA ILE A 11 18.07 73.93 15.47
C ILE A 11 19.16 74.86 16.10
N PHE A 12 20.43 74.59 15.77
CA PHE A 12 21.59 75.36 16.34
C PHE A 12 22.10 76.48 15.41
N GLU A 13 21.66 76.55 14.14
CA GLU A 13 22.13 77.54 13.15
C GLU A 13 21.08 78.62 12.79
N LEU A 14 19.96 78.75 13.55
CA LEU A 14 18.89 79.74 13.34
C LEU A 14 19.42 81.11 13.80
N PRO A 15 19.16 82.18 13.04
CA PRO A 15 19.49 83.58 13.46
C PRO A 15 18.73 83.95 14.75
N GLU A 16 19.28 84.88 15.52
CA GLU A 16 18.79 85.21 16.89
C GLU A 16 17.31 85.58 16.96
N ASN A 17 16.69 86.08 15.88
CA ASN A 17 15.28 86.49 15.81
C ASN A 17 14.30 85.28 15.49
N GLU A 18 14.86 84.11 15.19
CA GLU A 18 14.07 82.89 14.90
C GLU A 18 14.37 81.74 15.88
N GLN A 19 14.98 82.06 17.01
CA GLN A 19 15.29 81.07 18.03
C GLN A 19 14.01 80.55 18.67
N LEU A 20 13.87 79.23 18.67
CA LEU A 20 12.75 78.55 19.34
C LEU A 20 12.74 78.91 20.84
N THR A 21 11.59 79.19 21.37
CA THR A 21 11.40 79.38 22.82
C THR A 21 11.75 78.12 23.59
N ASP A 22 12.13 78.30 24.85
CA ASP A 22 12.57 77.13 25.69
C ASP A 22 11.53 76.01 25.74
N PRO A 23 10.18 76.29 25.78
CA PRO A 23 9.19 75.19 25.72
C PRO A 23 9.18 74.50 24.35
N GLU A 24 9.35 75.19 23.24
CA GLU A 24 9.37 74.60 21.90
C GLU A 24 10.63 73.72 21.71
N ARG A 25 11.75 74.11 22.23
CA ARG A 25 12.98 73.27 22.27
C ARG A 25 12.78 71.98 23.09
N ALA A 26 12.12 72.09 24.25
CA ALA A 26 11.83 70.95 25.10
C ALA A 26 10.86 69.95 24.41
N GLU A 27 9.84 70.43 23.74
CA GLU A 27 8.88 69.61 23.02
C GLU A 27 9.52 68.89 21.82
N LEU A 28 10.36 69.62 21.07
CA LEU A 28 11.11 69.05 19.93
C LEU A 28 12.06 67.95 20.39
N MET A 29 12.84 68.19 21.47
CA MET A 29 13.70 67.20 22.09
C MET A 29 12.93 65.99 22.60
N ALA A 30 11.81 66.19 23.27
CA ALA A 30 10.94 65.08 23.71
C ALA A 30 10.43 64.25 22.54
N SER A 31 10.02 64.90 21.41
CA SER A 31 9.57 64.24 20.20
C SER A 31 10.65 63.35 19.53
N VAL A 32 11.88 63.84 19.50
CA VAL A 32 13.06 63.12 18.93
C VAL A 32 13.43 61.93 19.79
N ILE A 33 13.46 62.09 21.12
CA ILE A 33 13.71 60.99 22.05
C ILE A 33 12.58 59.95 21.99
N ARG A 34 11.31 60.36 21.91
CA ARG A 34 10.17 59.47 21.81
C ARG A 34 10.20 58.63 20.51
N ARG A 35 10.54 59.23 19.36
CA ARG A 35 10.73 58.55 18.09
C ARG A 35 11.92 57.61 18.09
N GLY A 36 13.01 57.98 18.72
CA GLY A 36 14.17 57.12 18.89
C GLY A 36 13.89 55.89 19.72
N ARG A 37 13.15 56.02 20.85
CA ARG A 37 12.69 54.88 21.66
C ARG A 37 11.75 53.97 20.90
N GLN A 38 10.75 54.53 20.18
CA GLN A 38 9.83 53.70 19.37
C GLN A 38 10.52 52.90 18.27
N LYS A 39 11.53 53.48 17.58
CA LYS A 39 12.31 52.75 16.58
C LYS A 39 13.13 51.62 17.20
N ARG A 40 13.71 51.84 18.37
CA ARG A 40 14.51 50.84 19.08
C ARG A 40 13.67 49.67 19.56
N HIS A 41 12.47 49.92 20.09
CA HIS A 41 11.52 48.87 20.46
C HIS A 41 11.01 48.10 19.25
N ARG A 42 10.69 48.79 18.15
CA ARG A 42 10.22 48.13 16.93
C ARG A 42 11.28 47.24 16.28
N SER A 43 12.55 47.64 16.32
CA SER A 43 13.68 46.83 15.88
C SER A 43 13.89 45.61 16.79
N LEU A 44 13.77 45.81 18.12
CA LEU A 44 13.88 44.71 19.08
C LEU A 44 12.76 43.69 18.91
N TYR A 45 11.52 44.12 18.70
CA TYR A 45 10.39 43.21 18.41
C TYR A 45 10.56 42.47 17.09
N MET A 46 11.06 43.11 16.04
CA MET A 46 11.36 42.44 14.76
C MET A 46 12.51 41.43 14.90
N MET A 47 13.53 41.70 15.71
CA MET A 47 14.59 40.71 15.98
C MET A 47 14.07 39.53 16.82
N LEU A 48 13.23 39.81 17.83
CA LEU A 48 12.61 38.75 18.63
C LEU A 48 11.66 37.85 17.81
N THR A 49 10.86 38.45 16.94
CA THR A 49 9.98 37.68 16.05
C THR A 49 10.76 36.86 15.04
N ALA A 50 11.84 37.40 14.45
CA ALA A 50 12.74 36.67 13.57
C ALA A 50 13.43 35.51 14.31
N ALA A 51 13.90 35.74 15.55
CA ALA A 51 14.50 34.70 16.38
C ALA A 51 13.48 33.59 16.75
N CYS A 52 12.23 33.95 17.07
CA CYS A 52 11.15 32.97 17.31
C CYS A 52 10.82 32.13 16.06
N VAL A 53 10.76 32.75 14.89
CA VAL A 53 10.54 32.05 13.62
C VAL A 53 11.71 31.12 13.29
N LEU A 54 12.94 31.53 13.53
CA LEU A 54 14.12 30.68 13.36
C LEU A 54 14.18 29.55 14.38
N LEU A 55 13.78 29.81 15.64
CA LEU A 55 13.68 28.77 16.67
C LEU A 55 12.57 27.76 16.34
N ILE A 56 11.41 28.22 15.91
CA ILE A 56 10.31 27.33 15.46
C ILE A 56 10.74 26.57 14.20
N GLY A 57 11.38 27.23 13.25
CA GLY A 57 11.94 26.58 12.05
C GLY A 57 13.01 25.55 12.38
N SER A 58 13.92 25.86 13.33
CA SER A 58 14.92 24.90 13.80
C SER A 58 14.30 23.75 14.59
N LEU A 59 13.26 23.99 15.38
CA LEU A 59 12.48 22.92 16.01
C LEU A 59 11.83 21.99 14.97
N PHE A 60 11.34 22.53 13.84
CA PHE A 60 10.81 21.71 12.73
C PHE A 60 11.90 20.93 11.96
N ILE A 61 13.14 21.46 11.91
CA ILE A 61 14.27 20.81 11.23
C ILE A 61 14.98 19.81 12.17
N PHE A 62 15.10 20.14 13.45
CA PHE A 62 15.79 19.33 14.46
C PHE A 62 14.86 18.46 15.33
N TYR A 63 13.51 18.66 15.26
CA TYR A 63 12.64 17.63 15.77
C TYR A 63 12.90 16.42 14.88
N PRO A 64 13.45 15.32 15.42
CA PRO A 64 13.44 14.10 14.66
C PRO A 64 11.97 13.92 14.30
N ARG A 65 11.64 13.95 13.00
CA ARG A 65 10.41 13.29 12.55
C ARG A 65 10.49 12.01 13.32
N ALA A 66 9.49 11.78 14.22
CA ALA A 66 9.30 10.46 14.74
C ALA A 66 9.30 9.60 13.49
N ASP A 67 10.44 8.99 13.20
CA ASP A 67 10.55 7.98 12.18
C ASP A 67 9.39 7.10 12.51
N ASP A 68 8.46 7.01 11.59
CA ASP A 68 7.35 6.10 11.68
C ASP A 68 8.04 4.75 11.90
N THR A 69 8.17 4.33 13.16
CA THR A 69 8.69 3.02 13.55
C THR A 69 7.65 1.98 13.15
N SER A 70 7.04 2.18 11.96
CA SER A 70 6.23 1.17 11.33
C SER A 70 7.17 0.03 10.97
N PHE A 71 7.12 -0.99 11.78
CA PHE A 71 7.83 -2.23 11.50
C PHE A 71 7.46 -2.69 10.09
N ASP A 72 8.45 -3.10 9.30
CA ASP A 72 8.25 -3.52 7.92
C ASP A 72 7.23 -4.67 7.87
N LEU A 73 6.06 -4.41 7.29
CA LEU A 73 4.96 -5.38 7.20
C LEU A 73 5.37 -6.65 6.46
N SER A 74 6.37 -6.59 5.55
CA SER A 74 6.89 -7.78 4.87
C SER A 74 7.54 -8.75 5.86
N LYS A 75 8.28 -8.24 6.84
CA LYS A 75 8.90 -9.06 7.91
C LYS A 75 7.84 -9.65 8.85
N VAL A 76 6.79 -8.90 9.14
CA VAL A 76 5.64 -9.41 9.92
C VAL A 76 4.94 -10.54 9.15
N ALA A 77 4.72 -10.34 7.85
CA ALA A 77 4.11 -11.35 6.99
C ALA A 77 4.95 -12.63 6.95
N GLU A 78 6.25 -12.52 6.70
CA GLU A 78 7.18 -13.67 6.66
C GLU A 78 7.23 -14.41 8.00
N PHE A 79 7.27 -13.67 9.12
CA PHE A 79 7.25 -14.25 10.46
C PHE A 79 5.96 -15.04 10.72
N ASN A 80 4.82 -14.49 10.35
CA ASN A 80 3.52 -15.10 10.58
C ASN A 80 3.26 -16.27 9.60
N GLN A 81 3.73 -16.18 8.34
CA GLN A 81 3.57 -17.26 7.36
C GLN A 81 4.10 -18.61 7.84
N LYS A 82 5.21 -18.61 8.60
CA LYS A 82 5.81 -19.83 9.18
C LYS A 82 4.93 -20.53 10.23
N ARG A 83 3.85 -19.88 10.67
CA ARG A 83 2.95 -20.40 11.71
C ARG A 83 1.66 -20.97 11.18
N PHE A 84 1.33 -20.68 9.91
CA PHE A 84 0.14 -21.23 9.30
C PHE A 84 0.29 -22.73 9.04
N GLU A 85 -0.72 -23.46 9.45
CA GLU A 85 -0.80 -24.89 9.27
C GLU A 85 -1.41 -25.22 7.89
N SER A 86 -1.07 -26.40 7.34
CA SER A 86 -1.71 -26.90 6.12
C SER A 86 -3.10 -27.42 6.43
N THR A 87 -4.05 -26.51 6.57
CA THR A 87 -5.47 -26.82 6.82
C THR A 87 -6.36 -26.19 5.75
N ASP A 88 -7.59 -26.69 5.66
CA ASP A 88 -8.61 -26.14 4.76
C ASP A 88 -9.40 -25.00 5.43
N GLN A 89 -8.93 -24.44 6.54
CA GLN A 89 -9.59 -23.36 7.28
C GLN A 89 -8.84 -22.04 7.13
N ILE A 90 -9.59 -20.95 7.11
CA ILE A 90 -9.02 -19.60 7.15
C ILE A 90 -8.37 -19.36 8.50
N GLN A 91 -7.11 -18.91 8.47
CA GLN A 91 -6.30 -18.74 9.67
C GLN A 91 -5.95 -17.27 9.88
N ILE A 92 -5.98 -16.86 11.13
CA ILE A 92 -5.65 -15.49 11.54
C ILE A 92 -4.58 -15.56 12.62
N VAL A 93 -3.47 -14.87 12.38
CA VAL A 93 -2.38 -14.70 13.36
C VAL A 93 -2.30 -13.24 13.76
N LYS A 94 -2.40 -12.98 15.06
CA LYS A 94 -2.23 -11.65 15.67
C LYS A 94 -0.83 -11.56 16.26
N SER A 95 -0.08 -10.51 15.96
CA SER A 95 1.31 -10.31 16.40
C SER A 95 1.51 -8.98 17.09
N LYS A 96 2.47 -8.91 18.03
CA LYS A 96 2.89 -7.67 18.72
C LYS A 96 4.37 -7.44 18.48
N ILE A 97 4.76 -6.17 18.38
CA ILE A 97 6.16 -5.80 18.46
C ILE A 97 6.60 -5.86 19.94
N PHE A 98 7.71 -6.51 20.17
CA PHE A 98 8.42 -6.47 21.44
C PHE A 98 9.69 -5.64 21.27
N ILE A 99 9.86 -4.61 22.11
CA ILE A 99 11.08 -3.82 22.18
C ILE A 99 11.77 -4.22 23.47
N SER A 100 12.96 -4.82 23.37
CA SER A 100 13.76 -5.15 24.54
C SER A 100 14.29 -3.86 25.18
N PRO A 101 13.97 -3.56 26.44
CA PRO A 101 14.49 -2.39 27.13
C PRO A 101 16.00 -2.44 27.41
N ILE A 102 16.62 -3.63 27.23
CA ILE A 102 18.04 -3.86 27.53
C ILE A 102 18.91 -3.71 26.28
N THR A 103 18.43 -4.16 25.12
CA THR A 103 19.23 -4.22 23.87
C THR A 103 18.76 -3.25 22.81
N ASN A 104 17.66 -2.52 23.00
CA ASN A 104 16.93 -1.75 21.99
C ASN A 104 16.60 -2.59 20.73
N ASP A 105 16.59 -3.90 20.87
CA ASP A 105 16.27 -4.82 19.80
C ASP A 105 14.76 -5.03 19.71
N SER A 106 14.19 -4.97 18.51
CA SER A 106 12.77 -5.16 18.29
C SER A 106 12.49 -6.55 17.74
N GLY A 107 11.61 -7.30 18.40
CA GLY A 107 11.17 -8.63 17.98
C GLY A 107 9.66 -8.69 17.78
N LEU A 108 9.20 -9.74 17.10
CA LEU A 108 7.78 -10.05 16.94
C LEU A 108 7.38 -11.17 17.90
N LEU A 109 6.35 -10.89 18.71
CA LEU A 109 5.64 -11.91 19.48
C LEU A 109 4.34 -12.22 18.76
N SER A 110 4.16 -13.49 18.36
CA SER A 110 2.91 -13.96 17.80
C SER A 110 1.98 -14.46 18.91
N GLY A 111 0.70 -14.15 18.79
CA GLY A 111 -0.37 -14.82 19.52
C GLY A 111 -0.70 -16.19 18.92
N ASP A 112 -1.72 -16.82 19.45
CA ASP A 112 -2.22 -18.09 18.93
C ASP A 112 -2.85 -17.90 17.54
N VAL A 113 -2.80 -18.97 16.73
CA VAL A 113 -3.53 -19.05 15.49
C VAL A 113 -5.00 -19.21 15.81
N SER A 114 -5.84 -18.35 15.27
CA SER A 114 -7.30 -18.48 15.34
C SER A 114 -7.86 -18.83 13.97
N TYR A 115 -8.98 -19.56 13.97
CA TYR A 115 -9.65 -20.01 12.75
C TYR A 115 -10.93 -19.21 12.57
N ALA A 116 -11.22 -18.82 11.34
CA ALA A 116 -12.45 -18.12 10.98
C ALA A 116 -13.38 -19.05 10.19
N ALA A 117 -14.67 -18.96 10.46
CA ALA A 117 -15.69 -19.54 9.59
C ALA A 117 -15.78 -18.74 8.27
N ASP A 118 -16.38 -19.35 7.25
CA ASP A 118 -16.58 -18.78 5.89
C ASP A 118 -17.53 -17.54 5.86
N SER A 119 -17.50 -16.72 6.87
CA SER A 119 -18.29 -15.49 7.00
C SER A 119 -17.40 -14.25 6.85
N MET A 120 -18.03 -13.11 6.58
CA MET A 120 -17.34 -11.83 6.53
C MET A 120 -16.57 -11.57 7.84
N LEU A 121 -15.26 -11.35 7.74
CA LEU A 121 -14.41 -11.05 8.88
C LEU A 121 -14.43 -9.55 9.17
N ASP A 122 -14.90 -9.20 10.35
CA ASP A 122 -14.82 -7.84 10.89
C ASP A 122 -13.65 -7.77 11.88
N LEU A 123 -12.65 -6.93 11.56
CA LEU A 123 -11.45 -6.74 12.37
C LEU A 123 -11.52 -5.52 13.29
N SER A 124 -12.70 -4.94 13.47
CA SER A 124 -12.90 -3.75 14.33
C SER A 124 -12.62 -4.00 15.80
N ASP A 125 -12.45 -5.26 16.24
CA ASP A 125 -12.18 -5.63 17.63
C ASP A 125 -10.85 -5.08 18.16
N GLU A 126 -10.90 -4.44 19.35
CA GLU A 126 -9.80 -3.73 20.01
C GLU A 126 -8.78 -4.64 20.74
N SER A 127 -8.46 -5.82 20.22
CA SER A 127 -7.43 -6.67 20.86
C SER A 127 -6.06 -5.96 20.89
N ALA A 128 -5.21 -6.30 21.87
CA ALA A 128 -3.92 -5.65 22.09
C ALA A 128 -2.82 -6.00 21.07
N ALA A 129 -3.16 -6.65 19.94
CA ALA A 129 -2.21 -6.98 18.89
C ALA A 129 -1.88 -5.74 18.03
N SER A 130 -0.62 -5.59 17.63
CA SER A 130 -0.19 -4.49 16.74
C SER A 130 -0.41 -4.83 15.27
N TYR A 131 -0.30 -6.12 14.90
CA TYR A 131 -0.43 -6.61 13.53
C TYR A 131 -1.37 -7.80 13.45
N THR A 132 -2.04 -7.93 12.32
CA THR A 132 -2.88 -9.10 11.99
C THR A 132 -2.49 -9.61 10.63
N THR A 133 -2.27 -10.92 10.50
CA THR A 133 -2.11 -11.60 9.22
C THR A 133 -3.24 -12.60 9.05
N ILE A 134 -3.93 -12.52 7.91
CA ILE A 134 -4.98 -13.44 7.50
C ILE A 134 -4.41 -14.30 6.39
N TYR A 135 -4.58 -15.60 6.49
CA TYR A 135 -4.32 -16.56 5.43
C TYR A 135 -5.61 -17.18 4.95
N VAL A 136 -5.83 -17.13 3.65
CA VAL A 136 -6.94 -17.81 2.97
C VAL A 136 -6.35 -19.02 2.25
N PRO A 137 -6.66 -20.26 2.68
CA PRO A 137 -6.12 -21.44 2.04
C PRO A 137 -6.63 -21.63 0.62
N ASN A 138 -5.98 -22.54 -0.12
CA ASN A 138 -6.44 -22.93 -1.44
C ASN A 138 -7.88 -23.42 -1.41
N GLY A 139 -8.67 -23.15 -2.45
CA GLY A 139 -10.07 -23.50 -2.54
C GLY A 139 -11.03 -22.53 -1.85
N HIS A 140 -10.53 -21.63 -1.01
CA HIS A 140 -11.34 -20.68 -0.24
C HIS A 140 -11.20 -19.25 -0.75
N ARG A 141 -12.15 -18.41 -0.33
CA ARG A 141 -12.16 -16.97 -0.55
C ARG A 141 -12.73 -16.31 0.68
N GLN A 142 -12.23 -15.11 1.01
CA GLN A 142 -12.65 -14.41 2.22
C GLN A 142 -12.85 -12.92 1.94
N GLU A 143 -13.99 -12.40 2.37
CA GLU A 143 -14.22 -10.97 2.48
C GLU A 143 -13.80 -10.48 3.86
N VAL A 144 -13.06 -9.39 3.91
CA VAL A 144 -12.52 -8.79 5.14
C VAL A 144 -12.84 -7.30 5.13
N THR A 145 -13.41 -6.80 6.22
CA THR A 145 -13.54 -5.37 6.46
C THR A 145 -12.43 -4.91 7.41
N LEU A 146 -11.62 -3.96 6.93
CA LEU A 146 -10.52 -3.38 7.70
C LEU A 146 -11.05 -2.32 8.68
N THR A 147 -10.22 -1.93 9.65
CA THR A 147 -10.58 -0.96 10.70
C THR A 147 -10.89 0.46 10.18
N ASP A 148 -10.47 0.79 8.95
CA ASP A 148 -10.78 2.05 8.26
C ASP A 148 -12.05 1.98 7.39
N GLY A 149 -12.75 0.84 7.41
CA GLY A 149 -13.94 0.57 6.60
C GLY A 149 -13.62 0.10 5.17
N THR A 150 -12.36 -0.06 4.78
CA THR A 150 -11.96 -0.64 3.51
C THR A 150 -12.39 -2.09 3.43
N ARG A 151 -13.01 -2.50 2.31
CA ARG A 151 -13.36 -3.89 2.06
C ARG A 151 -12.35 -4.56 1.16
N VAL A 152 -11.95 -5.76 1.52
CA VAL A 152 -10.96 -6.54 0.79
C VAL A 152 -11.50 -7.94 0.58
N TRP A 153 -11.54 -8.39 -0.66
CA TRP A 153 -11.83 -9.79 -1.00
C TRP A 153 -10.50 -10.48 -1.29
N LEU A 154 -10.19 -11.50 -0.52
CA LEU A 154 -8.97 -12.31 -0.66
C LEU A 154 -9.28 -13.58 -1.42
N ASN A 155 -8.50 -13.87 -2.45
CA ASN A 155 -8.61 -15.10 -3.22
C ASN A 155 -7.81 -16.26 -2.59
N ALA A 156 -7.98 -17.45 -3.11
CA ALA A 156 -7.33 -18.69 -2.66
C ALA A 156 -5.80 -18.56 -2.60
N GLY A 157 -5.19 -19.06 -1.53
CA GLY A 157 -3.74 -19.03 -1.33
C GLY A 157 -3.17 -17.65 -0.99
N SER A 158 -4.00 -16.70 -0.54
CA SER A 158 -3.57 -15.33 -0.29
C SER A 158 -3.29 -15.05 1.19
N TYR A 159 -2.30 -14.18 1.44
CA TYR A 159 -1.97 -13.63 2.76
C TYR A 159 -2.16 -12.12 2.75
N LEU A 160 -2.84 -11.59 3.74
CA LEU A 160 -2.97 -10.16 3.98
C LEU A 160 -2.48 -9.82 5.38
N THR A 161 -1.44 -9.02 5.47
CA THR A 161 -0.90 -8.52 6.74
C THR A 161 -1.18 -7.03 6.86
N MET A 162 -1.65 -6.59 8.01
CA MET A 162 -1.99 -5.20 8.27
C MET A 162 -1.59 -4.75 9.66
N ASP A 163 -1.33 -3.46 9.79
CA ASP A 163 -1.31 -2.78 11.08
C ASP A 163 -2.75 -2.58 11.56
N LYS A 164 -3.04 -2.96 12.78
CA LYS A 164 -4.33 -2.73 13.39
C LYS A 164 -4.67 -1.24 13.50
N ASN A 165 -3.68 -0.40 13.73
CA ASN A 165 -3.86 1.04 13.93
C ASN A 165 -3.76 1.83 12.62
N MET A 166 -4.59 1.54 11.62
CA MET A 166 -4.74 2.36 10.40
C MET A 166 -5.13 3.82 10.69
N LYS A 167 -4.96 4.28 11.96
CA LYS A 167 -5.25 5.64 12.44
C LYS A 167 -4.11 6.64 12.16
N GLY A 168 -2.95 6.17 11.70
CA GLY A 168 -1.78 7.00 11.34
C GLY A 168 -2.03 7.99 10.21
N LYS A 169 -0.95 8.62 9.73
CA LYS A 169 -0.97 9.49 8.55
C LYS A 169 -1.21 8.71 7.26
N GLU A 170 -0.87 7.43 7.27
CA GLU A 170 -0.92 6.50 6.16
C GLU A 170 -1.58 5.20 6.62
N ARG A 171 -2.19 4.48 5.68
CA ARG A 171 -2.78 3.16 5.88
C ARG A 171 -1.99 2.15 5.06
N ARG A 172 -1.46 1.10 5.68
CA ARG A 172 -0.57 0.15 5.01
C ARG A 172 -1.01 -1.27 5.23
N VAL A 173 -0.98 -2.06 4.15
CA VAL A 173 -1.15 -3.50 4.17
C VAL A 173 -0.05 -4.16 3.34
N TYR A 174 0.28 -5.41 3.63
CA TYR A 174 1.16 -6.25 2.81
C TYR A 174 0.35 -7.41 2.24
N LEU A 175 0.44 -7.60 0.92
CA LEU A 175 -0.25 -8.66 0.19
C LEU A 175 0.76 -9.62 -0.46
N ASN A 176 0.55 -10.93 -0.22
CA ASN A 176 1.09 -12.01 -1.05
C ASN A 176 -0.10 -12.83 -1.53
N GLY A 177 -0.43 -12.76 -2.81
CA GLY A 177 -1.59 -13.41 -3.38
C GLY A 177 -2.44 -12.53 -4.28
N GLU A 178 -3.73 -12.83 -4.38
CA GLU A 178 -4.70 -12.05 -5.15
C GLU A 178 -5.78 -11.46 -4.25
N ALA A 179 -6.00 -10.15 -4.40
CA ALA A 179 -7.03 -9.44 -3.66
C ALA A 179 -7.68 -8.33 -4.49
N TYR A 180 -9.00 -8.21 -4.32
CA TYR A 180 -9.75 -7.04 -4.76
C TYR A 180 -9.96 -6.10 -3.58
N PHE A 181 -9.62 -4.84 -3.78
CA PHE A 181 -9.74 -3.78 -2.77
C PHE A 181 -10.83 -2.79 -3.18
N ASP A 182 -11.68 -2.44 -2.24
CA ASP A 182 -12.61 -1.31 -2.32
C ASP A 182 -12.27 -0.36 -1.17
N VAL A 183 -11.32 0.56 -1.45
CA VAL A 183 -10.68 1.39 -0.44
C VAL A 183 -11.55 2.58 -0.08
N THR A 184 -11.86 2.72 1.20
CA THR A 184 -12.62 3.85 1.73
C THR A 184 -11.87 5.17 1.54
N HIS A 185 -12.55 6.17 1.01
CA HIS A 185 -12.00 7.51 0.82
C HIS A 185 -11.95 8.26 2.16
N THR A 186 -10.78 8.31 2.79
CA THR A 186 -10.55 9.00 4.07
C THR A 186 -9.69 10.26 3.94
N GLY A 187 -9.21 10.56 2.73
CA GLY A 187 -8.22 11.62 2.48
C GLY A 187 -6.77 11.22 2.84
N LYS A 188 -6.56 10.08 3.49
CA LYS A 188 -5.24 9.55 3.80
C LYS A 188 -4.80 8.53 2.75
N PRO A 189 -3.52 8.49 2.34
CA PRO A 189 -3.03 7.49 1.42
C PRO A 189 -3.15 6.07 2.00
N PHE A 190 -3.45 5.12 1.12
CA PHE A 190 -3.51 3.69 1.40
C PHE A 190 -2.49 2.97 0.52
N PHE A 191 -1.60 2.21 1.14
CA PHE A 191 -0.53 1.49 0.47
C PHE A 191 -0.77 -0.01 0.55
N VAL A 192 -0.72 -0.67 -0.60
CA VAL A 192 -0.60 -2.12 -0.67
C VAL A 192 0.83 -2.46 -1.06
N GLN A 193 1.60 -2.93 -0.10
CA GLN A 193 2.95 -3.42 -0.31
C GLN A 193 2.92 -4.87 -0.76
N MET A 194 3.76 -5.21 -1.72
CA MET A 194 4.04 -6.56 -2.19
C MET A 194 5.56 -6.76 -2.17
N LYS A 195 6.04 -7.93 -2.47
CA LYS A 195 7.48 -8.24 -2.47
C LYS A 195 8.29 -7.26 -3.33
N ALA A 196 7.90 -7.08 -4.59
CA ALA A 196 8.66 -6.26 -5.56
C ALA A 196 8.06 -4.88 -5.83
N HIS A 197 6.79 -4.65 -5.49
CA HIS A 197 6.04 -3.47 -5.90
C HIS A 197 5.18 -2.91 -4.78
N THR A 198 4.76 -1.65 -4.92
CA THR A 198 3.82 -0.99 -4.02
C THR A 198 2.76 -0.26 -4.84
N VAL A 199 1.51 -0.37 -4.42
CA VAL A 199 0.36 0.37 -4.94
C VAL A 199 -0.03 1.43 -3.92
N GLU A 200 -0.17 2.68 -4.36
CA GLU A 200 -0.66 3.80 -3.54
C GLU A 200 -1.98 4.31 -4.10
N VAL A 201 -2.96 4.52 -3.20
CA VAL A 201 -4.30 5.03 -3.53
C VAL A 201 -4.84 5.91 -2.40
N VAL A 202 -5.95 6.62 -2.63
CA VAL A 202 -6.65 7.41 -1.59
C VAL A 202 -8.07 6.90 -1.34
N GLY A 203 -8.77 6.49 -2.41
CA GLY A 203 -10.12 5.95 -2.39
C GLY A 203 -10.42 5.38 -3.77
N THR A 204 -10.25 4.08 -3.94
CA THR A 204 -10.05 3.44 -5.24
C THR A 204 -10.50 1.99 -5.16
N SER A 205 -11.12 1.50 -6.23
CA SER A 205 -11.44 0.09 -6.37
C SER A 205 -10.51 -0.53 -7.42
N PHE A 206 -9.77 -1.57 -7.05
CA PHE A 206 -8.76 -2.20 -7.90
C PHE A 206 -8.50 -3.65 -7.50
N ASN A 207 -7.98 -4.44 -8.43
CA ASN A 207 -7.52 -5.81 -8.19
C ASN A 207 -6.00 -5.88 -8.27
N ILE A 208 -5.39 -6.65 -7.38
CA ILE A 208 -3.97 -7.02 -7.42
C ILE A 208 -3.86 -8.53 -7.46
N ASN A 209 -3.00 -9.04 -8.35
CA ASN A 209 -2.55 -10.42 -8.33
C ASN A 209 -1.02 -10.42 -8.26
N SER A 210 -0.47 -10.86 -7.12
CA SER A 210 0.98 -10.84 -6.83
C SER A 210 1.36 -12.02 -5.94
N TYR A 211 1.23 -13.25 -6.49
CA TYR A 211 1.76 -14.44 -5.83
C TYR A 211 3.27 -14.53 -6.03
N GLU A 212 4.01 -14.73 -4.97
CA GLU A 212 5.49 -14.82 -5.04
C GLU A 212 6.01 -15.85 -6.03
N ARG A 213 5.28 -16.95 -6.20
CA ARG A 213 5.64 -18.04 -7.13
C ARG A 213 5.42 -17.68 -8.59
N ASP A 214 4.57 -16.70 -8.88
CA ASP A 214 4.20 -16.36 -10.26
C ASP A 214 5.18 -15.35 -10.89
N GLN A 215 6.11 -14.76 -10.11
CA GLN A 215 7.14 -13.79 -10.54
C GLN A 215 6.57 -12.63 -11.37
N GLN A 216 5.30 -12.37 -11.21
CA GLN A 216 4.56 -11.35 -11.92
C GLN A 216 3.58 -10.68 -10.96
N THR A 217 3.53 -9.36 -11.01
CA THR A 217 2.49 -8.57 -10.37
C THR A 217 1.57 -8.00 -11.43
N THR A 218 0.25 -8.19 -11.28
CA THR A 218 -0.74 -7.49 -12.10
C THR A 218 -1.59 -6.59 -11.21
N VAL A 219 -1.86 -5.38 -11.71
CA VAL A 219 -2.76 -4.41 -11.06
C VAL A 219 -3.78 -3.95 -12.07
N GLU A 220 -5.05 -3.98 -11.71
CA GLU A 220 -6.16 -3.55 -12.55
C GLU A 220 -6.98 -2.50 -11.84
N LEU A 221 -7.11 -1.35 -12.46
CA LEU A 221 -7.82 -0.21 -11.90
C LEU A 221 -9.27 -0.16 -12.41
N ILE A 222 -10.23 -0.27 -11.49
CA ILE A 222 -11.66 -0.21 -11.77
C ILE A 222 -12.18 1.23 -11.63
N THR A 223 -11.96 1.85 -10.48
CA THR A 223 -12.37 3.25 -10.21
C THR A 223 -11.29 3.98 -9.44
N GLY A 224 -11.21 5.29 -9.58
CA GLY A 224 -10.28 6.14 -8.84
C GLY A 224 -8.93 6.33 -9.54
N LYS A 225 -7.85 6.35 -8.79
CA LYS A 225 -6.46 6.55 -9.26
C LYS A 225 -5.51 5.65 -8.49
N VAL A 226 -4.54 5.07 -9.18
CA VAL A 226 -3.44 4.27 -8.63
C VAL A 226 -2.12 4.91 -9.01
N LEU A 227 -1.19 4.96 -8.06
CA LEU A 227 0.23 5.15 -8.31
C LEU A 227 0.93 3.81 -8.05
N PHE A 228 1.63 3.30 -9.05
CA PHE A 228 2.33 2.02 -8.99
C PHE A 228 3.84 2.24 -8.93
N HIS A 229 4.48 1.69 -7.90
CA HIS A 229 5.90 1.89 -7.60
C HIS A 229 6.68 0.58 -7.63
N SER A 230 7.94 0.64 -8.07
CA SER A 230 8.90 -0.43 -7.87
C SER A 230 9.66 -0.25 -6.56
N ASN A 231 9.70 -1.27 -5.70
CA ASN A 231 10.42 -1.23 -4.42
C ASN A 231 11.95 -1.17 -4.62
N SER A 232 12.45 -1.67 -5.76
CA SER A 232 13.87 -1.69 -6.14
C SER A 232 14.30 -0.55 -7.07
N LYS A 233 13.42 0.45 -7.32
CA LYS A 233 13.62 1.53 -8.29
C LYS A 233 13.88 1.03 -9.72
N GLY A 234 13.33 -0.11 -10.10
CA GLY A 234 13.47 -0.71 -11.43
C GLY A 234 12.78 0.08 -12.56
N PHE A 235 11.84 0.96 -12.21
CA PHE A 235 11.17 1.90 -13.12
C PHE A 235 10.67 3.12 -12.33
N GLU A 236 10.34 4.20 -13.05
CA GLU A 236 9.69 5.38 -12.48
C GLU A 236 8.24 5.08 -12.08
N GLU A 237 7.70 5.88 -11.17
CA GLU A 237 6.30 5.81 -10.75
C GLU A 237 5.34 5.82 -11.95
N ILE A 238 4.37 4.93 -11.96
CA ILE A 238 3.37 4.83 -13.02
C ILE A 238 2.00 5.19 -12.47
N ALA A 239 1.41 6.27 -12.99
CA ALA A 239 0.03 6.64 -12.69
C ALA A 239 -0.94 5.88 -13.60
N MET A 240 -1.96 5.24 -12.99
CA MET A 240 -3.00 4.51 -13.71
C MET A 240 -4.31 5.29 -13.72
N SER A 241 -5.05 5.12 -14.82
CA SER A 241 -6.44 5.56 -14.99
C SER A 241 -7.40 4.37 -15.03
N PRO A 242 -8.69 4.55 -14.69
CA PRO A 242 -9.68 3.48 -14.75
C PRO A 242 -9.71 2.79 -16.12
N GLY A 243 -9.84 1.47 -16.10
CA GLY A 243 -9.77 0.63 -17.29
C GLY A 243 -8.36 0.22 -17.72
N GLN A 244 -7.32 0.65 -17.02
CA GLN A 244 -5.95 0.21 -17.28
C GLN A 244 -5.56 -0.98 -16.42
N ARG A 245 -4.69 -1.81 -16.98
CA ARG A 245 -4.00 -2.93 -16.34
C ARG A 245 -2.50 -2.77 -16.49
N ILE A 246 -1.77 -2.98 -15.40
CA ILE A 246 -0.31 -3.13 -15.39
C ILE A 246 0.01 -4.61 -15.19
N ALA A 247 0.98 -5.12 -15.96
CA ALA A 247 1.65 -6.39 -15.71
C ALA A 247 3.15 -6.13 -15.58
N ALA A 248 3.66 -6.26 -14.36
CA ALA A 248 5.07 -6.09 -14.03
C ALA A 248 5.72 -7.44 -13.77
N TYR A 249 6.79 -7.74 -14.49
CA TYR A 249 7.55 -8.99 -14.39
C TYR A 249 8.83 -8.73 -13.59
N GLU A 250 9.12 -9.56 -12.59
CA GLU A 250 10.32 -9.41 -11.77
C GLU A 250 11.60 -9.67 -12.57
N ASN A 251 11.53 -10.58 -13.53
CA ASN A 251 12.65 -10.93 -14.40
C ASN A 251 12.18 -10.96 -15.87
N PRO A 252 12.69 -10.16 -16.79
CA PRO A 252 13.78 -9.14 -16.75
C PRO A 252 13.31 -7.69 -16.44
N GLY A 253 12.51 -7.46 -15.41
CA GLY A 253 12.11 -6.10 -15.00
C GLY A 253 11.22 -5.36 -16.02
N ARG A 254 10.36 -6.09 -16.74
CA ARG A 254 9.49 -5.55 -17.79
C ARG A 254 8.14 -5.14 -17.22
N VAL A 255 7.68 -3.94 -17.59
CA VAL A 255 6.31 -3.49 -17.32
C VAL A 255 5.54 -3.35 -18.62
N VAL A 256 4.33 -3.90 -18.65
CA VAL A 256 3.38 -3.78 -19.76
C VAL A 256 2.13 -3.10 -19.25
N ILE A 257 1.68 -2.08 -19.96
CA ILE A 257 0.43 -1.37 -19.65
C ILE A 257 -0.53 -1.63 -20.81
N ASP A 258 -1.70 -2.15 -20.50
CA ASP A 258 -2.75 -2.36 -21.49
C ASP A 258 -4.09 -1.76 -21.02
N LYS A 259 -5.04 -1.66 -21.95
CA LYS A 259 -6.42 -1.24 -21.67
C LYS A 259 -7.33 -2.46 -21.81
N SER A 260 -7.08 -3.48 -21.03
CA SER A 260 -7.95 -4.66 -21.06
C SER A 260 -9.21 -4.43 -20.24
N GLY A 261 -10.29 -5.11 -20.63
CA GLY A 261 -11.62 -4.95 -20.01
C GLY A 261 -11.62 -5.33 -18.52
N VAL A 262 -11.28 -4.37 -17.71
CA VAL A 262 -11.06 -4.42 -16.25
C VAL A 262 -12.21 -5.07 -15.46
N ALA A 263 -13.43 -5.06 -15.98
CA ALA A 263 -14.56 -5.75 -15.34
C ALA A 263 -14.40 -7.29 -15.34
N GLN A 264 -13.41 -7.85 -16.04
CA GLN A 264 -13.26 -9.29 -16.20
C GLN A 264 -12.43 -9.94 -15.08
N ASP A 265 -11.51 -9.21 -14.49
CA ASP A 265 -10.55 -9.80 -13.53
C ASP A 265 -11.07 -9.86 -12.09
N ILE A 266 -12.16 -9.15 -11.79
CA ILE A 266 -12.90 -9.32 -10.53
C ILE A 266 -13.99 -10.40 -10.60
N LEU A 267 -14.15 -11.10 -11.74
CA LEU A 267 -15.15 -12.17 -11.88
C LEU A 267 -14.93 -13.33 -10.92
N TRP A 268 -13.68 -13.50 -10.43
CA TRP A 268 -13.38 -14.53 -9.44
C TRP A 268 -14.17 -14.33 -8.12
N THR A 269 -14.54 -13.10 -7.76
CA THR A 269 -15.42 -12.81 -6.62
C THR A 269 -16.82 -13.43 -6.83
N LYS A 270 -17.21 -13.65 -8.09
CA LYS A 270 -18.46 -14.28 -8.53
C LYS A 270 -18.28 -15.74 -8.98
N LYS A 271 -17.18 -16.39 -8.57
CA LYS A 271 -16.83 -17.76 -8.98
C LYS A 271 -16.68 -17.94 -10.50
N GLN A 272 -16.15 -16.94 -11.18
CA GLN A 272 -15.79 -17.00 -12.61
C GLN A 272 -14.37 -16.44 -12.75
N ILE A 273 -13.61 -16.92 -13.73
CA ILE A 273 -12.32 -16.31 -14.09
C ILE A 273 -12.30 -15.96 -15.56
N SER A 274 -11.71 -14.83 -15.87
CA SER A 274 -11.33 -14.45 -17.24
C SER A 274 -9.89 -14.83 -17.48
N LEU A 275 -9.63 -15.37 -18.64
CA LEU A 275 -8.33 -15.75 -19.11
C LEU A 275 -7.96 -14.81 -20.28
N ASN A 276 -6.79 -14.19 -20.20
CA ASN A 276 -6.28 -13.33 -21.25
C ASN A 276 -4.83 -13.72 -21.57
N LYS A 277 -4.67 -14.50 -22.64
CA LYS A 277 -3.36 -15.00 -23.10
C LYS A 277 -2.52 -15.64 -21.97
N ILE A 278 -3.18 -16.43 -21.13
CA ILE A 278 -2.51 -17.17 -20.05
C ILE A 278 -1.88 -18.45 -20.61
N ARG A 279 -0.65 -18.76 -20.24
CA ARG A 279 -0.02 -20.04 -20.61
C ARG A 279 -0.67 -21.20 -19.86
N LEU A 280 -0.63 -22.41 -20.45
CA LEU A 280 -1.27 -23.59 -19.85
C LEU A 280 -0.78 -23.89 -18.41
N GLN A 281 0.52 -23.81 -18.19
CA GLN A 281 1.11 -24.04 -16.88
C GLN A 281 0.70 -23.01 -15.83
N ASP A 282 0.59 -21.73 -16.24
CA ASP A 282 0.10 -20.67 -15.37
C ASP A 282 -1.40 -20.88 -15.05
N LEU A 283 -2.17 -21.38 -16.03
CA LEU A 283 -3.55 -21.75 -15.85
C LEU A 283 -3.69 -22.94 -14.88
N PHE A 284 -2.84 -23.97 -15.00
CA PHE A 284 -2.82 -25.09 -14.05
C PHE A 284 -2.56 -24.62 -12.63
N ARG A 285 -1.53 -23.79 -12.40
CA ARG A 285 -1.26 -23.19 -11.08
C ARG A 285 -2.45 -22.41 -10.53
N LYS A 286 -3.17 -21.68 -11.39
CA LYS A 286 -4.36 -20.95 -10.99
C LYS A 286 -5.50 -21.92 -10.60
N ILE A 287 -5.71 -23.00 -11.36
CA ILE A 287 -6.72 -24.03 -11.05
C ILE A 287 -6.37 -24.78 -9.77
N GLU A 288 -5.10 -25.14 -9.55
CA GLU A 288 -4.64 -25.79 -8.32
C GLU A 288 -5.00 -24.96 -7.07
N ARG A 289 -4.74 -23.66 -7.13
CA ARG A 289 -5.11 -22.75 -6.03
C ARG A 289 -6.62 -22.67 -5.83
N LEU A 290 -7.37 -22.52 -6.91
CA LEU A 290 -8.83 -22.28 -6.84
C LEU A 290 -9.64 -23.50 -6.41
N TYR A 291 -9.15 -24.71 -6.68
CA TYR A 291 -9.83 -25.98 -6.36
C TYR A 291 -9.15 -26.77 -5.24
N ASN A 292 -8.04 -26.29 -4.70
CA ASN A 292 -7.23 -26.97 -3.69
C ASN A 292 -6.85 -28.40 -4.13
N VAL A 293 -6.32 -28.52 -5.35
CA VAL A 293 -5.83 -29.77 -5.95
C VAL A 293 -4.39 -29.60 -6.42
N SER A 294 -3.70 -30.70 -6.64
CA SER A 294 -2.46 -30.76 -7.41
C SER A 294 -2.73 -31.31 -8.81
N ILE A 295 -2.05 -30.79 -9.82
CA ILE A 295 -2.19 -31.26 -11.21
C ILE A 295 -0.89 -31.93 -11.64
N ASP A 296 -0.97 -33.25 -11.85
CA ASP A 296 0.08 -34.03 -12.49
C ASP A 296 -0.24 -34.19 -13.99
N ALA A 297 0.33 -33.27 -14.78
CA ALA A 297 0.09 -33.20 -16.21
C ALA A 297 1.04 -34.10 -17.00
N ASP A 298 0.62 -34.54 -18.19
CA ASP A 298 1.47 -35.24 -19.15
C ASP A 298 2.62 -34.33 -19.58
N PRO A 299 3.89 -34.80 -19.58
CA PRO A 299 5.06 -33.99 -20.00
C PRO A 299 4.95 -33.40 -21.41
N ALA A 300 4.14 -34.00 -22.27
CA ALA A 300 3.87 -33.44 -23.61
C ALA A 300 3.18 -32.07 -23.57
N LEU A 301 2.49 -31.75 -22.46
CA LEU A 301 1.83 -30.46 -22.25
C LEU A 301 2.80 -29.34 -21.83
N ASP A 302 4.00 -29.68 -21.35
CA ASP A 302 5.01 -28.69 -20.92
C ASP A 302 5.57 -27.88 -22.08
N ASN A 303 5.59 -28.48 -23.27
CA ASN A 303 6.16 -27.89 -24.48
C ASN A 303 5.12 -27.14 -25.35
N ILE A 304 3.90 -26.99 -24.85
CA ILE A 304 2.84 -26.30 -25.58
C ILE A 304 2.97 -24.81 -25.34
N ASP A 305 3.52 -24.09 -26.32
CA ASP A 305 3.59 -22.61 -26.31
C ASP A 305 2.27 -21.98 -26.81
N LEU A 306 1.18 -22.34 -26.13
CA LEU A 306 -0.13 -21.79 -26.41
C LEU A 306 -0.64 -20.95 -25.24
N SER A 307 -1.34 -19.90 -25.57
CA SER A 307 -2.00 -19.02 -24.62
C SER A 307 -3.52 -19.13 -24.72
N TYR A 308 -4.17 -19.15 -23.57
CA TYR A 308 -5.62 -19.31 -23.46
C TYR A 308 -6.27 -17.96 -23.17
N SER A 309 -7.39 -17.72 -23.88
CA SER A 309 -8.25 -16.58 -23.62
C SER A 309 -9.70 -17.06 -23.57
N GLY A 310 -10.47 -16.55 -22.61
CA GLY A 310 -11.87 -16.94 -22.44
C GLY A 310 -12.37 -16.80 -21.01
N ARG A 311 -13.44 -17.49 -20.67
CA ARG A 311 -13.99 -17.52 -19.30
C ARG A 311 -14.17 -18.96 -18.85
N LEU A 312 -13.84 -19.21 -17.58
CA LEU A 312 -14.14 -20.48 -16.91
C LEU A 312 -15.12 -20.21 -15.76
N ASP A 313 -16.07 -21.13 -15.60
CA ASP A 313 -17.03 -21.11 -14.50
C ASP A 313 -16.52 -22.01 -13.37
N LEU A 314 -16.17 -21.41 -12.25
CA LEU A 314 -15.64 -22.12 -11.07
C LEU A 314 -16.73 -22.77 -10.20
N ARG A 315 -17.99 -22.74 -10.64
CA ARG A 315 -19.08 -23.50 -10.00
C ARG A 315 -19.11 -24.96 -10.45
N GLU A 316 -18.48 -25.24 -11.60
CA GLU A 316 -18.26 -26.59 -12.10
C GLU A 316 -17.14 -27.29 -11.32
N ASP A 317 -17.13 -28.62 -11.32
CA ASP A 317 -16.01 -29.38 -10.76
C ASP A 317 -14.73 -29.22 -11.60
N VAL A 318 -13.59 -29.49 -10.98
CA VAL A 318 -12.27 -29.27 -11.61
C VAL A 318 -12.08 -30.07 -12.89
N VAL A 319 -12.65 -31.29 -13.00
CA VAL A 319 -12.54 -32.16 -14.18
C VAL A 319 -13.33 -31.55 -15.33
N ALA A 320 -14.55 -31.04 -15.06
CA ALA A 320 -15.36 -30.35 -16.04
C ALA A 320 -14.68 -29.09 -16.56
N VAL A 321 -14.14 -28.28 -15.66
CA VAL A 321 -13.40 -27.07 -16.02
C VAL A 321 -12.18 -27.38 -16.90
N LEU A 322 -11.40 -28.41 -16.55
CA LEU A 322 -10.24 -28.82 -17.35
C LEU A 322 -10.63 -29.35 -18.74
N LYS A 323 -11.74 -30.09 -18.83
CA LYS A 323 -12.27 -30.58 -20.13
C LYS A 323 -12.75 -29.47 -21.05
N ASN A 324 -13.05 -28.29 -20.53
CA ASN A 324 -13.41 -27.12 -21.33
C ASN A 324 -12.18 -26.50 -22.03
N ILE A 325 -10.97 -26.88 -21.62
CA ILE A 325 -9.72 -26.45 -22.27
C ILE A 325 -9.53 -27.33 -23.52
N TYR A 326 -9.48 -26.70 -24.70
CA TYR A 326 -9.48 -27.40 -26.00
C TYR A 326 -8.40 -28.48 -26.11
N GLU A 327 -7.18 -28.18 -25.72
CA GLU A 327 -6.01 -29.06 -25.82
C GLU A 327 -6.08 -30.27 -24.91
N LEU A 328 -6.91 -30.22 -23.89
CA LEU A 328 -7.10 -31.33 -22.94
C LEU A 328 -8.24 -32.27 -23.34
N ARG A 329 -8.97 -32.00 -24.44
CA ARG A 329 -10.11 -32.82 -24.88
C ARG A 329 -9.74 -34.27 -25.16
N ASP A 330 -8.56 -34.48 -25.72
CA ASP A 330 -8.06 -35.83 -26.06
C ASP A 330 -7.29 -36.49 -24.90
N TYR A 331 -7.24 -35.86 -23.74
CA TYR A 331 -6.58 -36.38 -22.57
C TYR A 331 -7.59 -37.01 -21.60
N GLN A 332 -7.14 -38.07 -20.94
CA GLN A 332 -7.89 -38.65 -19.82
C GLN A 332 -7.56 -37.83 -18.58
N ILE A 333 -8.59 -37.27 -17.94
CA ILE A 333 -8.49 -36.47 -16.72
C ILE A 333 -9.17 -37.24 -15.60
N ILE A 334 -8.41 -37.57 -14.56
CA ILE A 334 -8.85 -38.34 -13.40
C ILE A 334 -8.56 -37.56 -12.14
N LEU A 335 -9.57 -37.34 -11.31
CA LEU A 335 -9.43 -36.80 -9.97
C LEU A 335 -9.47 -37.91 -8.95
N LYS A 336 -8.43 -38.03 -8.10
CA LYS A 336 -8.40 -38.90 -6.92
C LYS A 336 -8.04 -38.04 -5.72
N GLU A 337 -8.91 -37.99 -4.73
CA GLU A 337 -8.76 -37.11 -3.56
C GLU A 337 -8.50 -35.64 -3.99
N LYS A 338 -7.27 -35.18 -3.86
CA LYS A 338 -6.83 -33.82 -4.24
C LYS A 338 -5.81 -33.83 -5.39
N GLU A 339 -5.62 -34.95 -6.06
CA GLU A 339 -4.70 -35.07 -7.18
C GLU A 339 -5.45 -35.26 -8.50
N VAL A 340 -5.20 -34.37 -9.45
CA VAL A 340 -5.71 -34.45 -10.83
C VAL A 340 -4.61 -34.96 -11.71
N THR A 341 -4.79 -36.16 -12.29
CA THR A 341 -3.87 -36.75 -13.26
C THR A 341 -4.38 -36.49 -14.67
N ILE A 342 -3.56 -35.93 -15.56
CA ILE A 342 -3.86 -35.67 -16.96
C ILE A 342 -2.88 -36.50 -17.82
N ARG A 343 -3.38 -37.46 -18.58
CA ARG A 343 -2.55 -38.34 -19.43
C ARG A 343 -3.19 -38.57 -20.79
N LYS A 344 -2.34 -38.69 -21.80
CA LYS A 344 -2.79 -39.09 -23.13
C LYS A 344 -3.25 -40.54 -23.10
N PRO A 345 -4.43 -40.93 -23.65
CA PRO A 345 -4.86 -42.30 -23.72
C PRO A 345 -3.81 -43.12 -24.47
N LYS A 346 -3.48 -44.30 -23.94
CA LYS A 346 -2.64 -45.24 -24.72
C LYS A 346 -3.38 -45.57 -26.01
N SER A 347 -2.76 -45.33 -27.15
CA SER A 347 -3.26 -45.77 -28.44
C SER A 347 -3.40 -47.29 -28.39
N THR A 348 -4.62 -47.75 -28.31
CA THR A 348 -4.92 -49.20 -28.50
C THR A 348 -4.58 -49.50 -29.94
N LYS A 349 -3.49 -50.21 -30.16
CA LYS A 349 -3.15 -50.77 -31.48
C LYS A 349 -4.09 -51.91 -31.80
#